data_77e395812e858b30cfbc89b62c987111
#
_entry.id   77e395812e858b30cfbc89b62c987111
#
_cell.length_a   1.000
_cell.length_b   1.000
_cell.length_c   1.000
_cell.angle_alpha   90.00
_cell.angle_beta   90.00
_cell.angle_gamma   90.00
#
_symmetry.space_group_name_H-M   'P 1'
#
loop_
_entity.id
_entity.type
_entity.pdbx_description
1 polymer ?
#
loop_
_entity_poly.entity_id
_entity_poly.type
_entity_poly.pdbx_seq_one_letter_code
_entity_poly.pdbx_strand_id
1 'polypeptide(L)'
;MSSSDSKPQRRDLPVEEARAELKRHFAEFSGSKYADGWAALWSKGEFLPWDRNAPSPALPDTLINHADVVGNALVVDEESNGDGQPRRKRALVPGCGRGVDVVLLQSFGYDAVGLEYAADAVKAAEEYAQQHADDYPVHDEKFGKGSIKFVQGDFYSDDWLEKAGLPKDGKFDLIYDYTFFCAMEPRLRPAWAKRMTELLRHSPQANLICLEFPTNKPASLGGPPFASPPKAYLEHLSHPGEEVKYDAEGEVRLNPLAPSSPGALERVGHWHPADTHQVGKDADGNVLDYIAVWRHR
;
A
#
# COMPACT_ATOMS: atom_id res chain seq x y z
N MET A 1 -29.60 -30.44 4.23
CA MET A 1 -28.34 -30.86 3.61
C MET A 1 -27.47 -29.60 3.55
N SER A 2 -26.58 -29.47 4.52
CA SER A 2 -25.64 -28.37 4.63
C SER A 2 -24.49 -28.68 3.67
N SER A 3 -24.38 -27.94 2.56
CA SER A 3 -23.19 -27.94 1.75
C SER A 3 -22.10 -27.25 2.55
N SER A 4 -21.15 -28.02 3.05
CA SER A 4 -19.90 -27.49 3.57
C SER A 4 -19.14 -26.90 2.38
N ASP A 5 -19.28 -25.59 2.18
CA ASP A 5 -18.37 -24.83 1.30
C ASP A 5 -16.99 -24.85 2.00
N SER A 6 -16.23 -25.90 1.74
CA SER A 6 -14.81 -25.95 2.13
C SER A 6 -14.10 -24.85 1.31
N LYS A 7 -13.53 -23.85 2.00
CA LYS A 7 -12.66 -22.86 1.34
C LYS A 7 -11.62 -23.62 0.50
N PRO A 8 -11.34 -23.16 -0.74
CA PRO A 8 -10.37 -23.82 -1.59
C PRO A 8 -9.00 -23.88 -0.89
N GLN A 9 -8.34 -25.03 -0.98
CA GLN A 9 -7.01 -25.22 -0.39
C GLN A 9 -6.01 -24.35 -1.14
N ARG A 10 -5.34 -23.45 -0.40
CA ARG A 10 -4.32 -22.56 -0.95
C ARG A 10 -3.13 -23.35 -1.48
N ARG A 11 -2.66 -23.00 -2.68
CA ARG A 11 -1.46 -23.59 -3.30
C ARG A 11 -0.25 -22.72 -2.98
N ASP A 12 0.72 -23.27 -2.28
CA ASP A 12 2.02 -22.66 -2.05
C ASP A 12 3.00 -23.14 -3.13
N LEU A 13 3.46 -22.23 -3.98
CA LEU A 13 4.42 -22.49 -5.02
C LEU A 13 5.76 -21.84 -4.70
N PRO A 14 6.89 -22.42 -5.17
CA PRO A 14 8.16 -21.71 -5.17
C PRO A 14 8.04 -20.34 -5.84
N VAL A 15 8.81 -19.36 -5.37
CA VAL A 15 8.69 -17.95 -5.78
C VAL A 15 8.73 -17.77 -7.31
N GLU A 16 9.64 -18.45 -7.98
CA GLU A 16 9.78 -18.34 -9.45
C GLU A 16 8.60 -18.96 -10.20
N GLU A 17 8.06 -20.06 -9.71
CA GLU A 17 6.86 -20.69 -10.28
C GLU A 17 5.63 -19.81 -10.07
N ALA A 18 5.48 -19.23 -8.88
CA ALA A 18 4.41 -18.28 -8.57
C ALA A 18 4.46 -17.04 -9.48
N ARG A 19 5.66 -16.48 -9.70
CA ARG A 19 5.88 -15.37 -10.63
C ARG A 19 5.51 -15.73 -12.08
N ALA A 20 5.91 -16.92 -12.52
CA ALA A 20 5.59 -17.40 -13.87
C ALA A 20 4.08 -17.63 -14.05
N GLU A 21 3.38 -18.15 -13.02
CA GLU A 21 1.93 -18.32 -13.05
C GLU A 21 1.21 -16.97 -13.08
N LEU A 22 1.61 -16.00 -12.27
CA LEU A 22 1.09 -14.63 -12.31
C LEU A 22 1.28 -13.99 -13.69
N LYS A 23 2.47 -14.11 -14.27
CA LYS A 23 2.74 -13.57 -15.60
C LYS A 23 1.84 -14.18 -16.68
N ARG A 24 1.60 -15.50 -16.63
CA ARG A 24 0.65 -16.17 -17.55
C ARG A 24 -0.78 -15.66 -17.34
N HIS A 25 -1.22 -15.55 -16.10
CA HIS A 25 -2.55 -15.05 -15.77
C HIS A 25 -2.75 -13.62 -16.32
N PHE A 26 -1.82 -12.70 -16.05
CA PHE A 26 -1.92 -11.32 -16.50
C PHE A 26 -1.67 -11.11 -18.01
N ALA A 27 -1.20 -12.11 -18.74
CA ALA A 27 -1.17 -12.05 -20.19
C ALA A 27 -2.57 -11.99 -20.82
N GLU A 28 -3.60 -12.47 -20.11
CA GLU A 28 -5.00 -12.43 -20.52
C GLU A 28 -5.72 -11.15 -20.07
N PHE A 29 -5.13 -10.39 -19.15
CA PHE A 29 -5.68 -9.18 -18.57
C PHE A 29 -4.77 -7.98 -18.83
N SER A 30 -5.13 -7.16 -19.82
CA SER A 30 -4.36 -5.96 -20.18
C SER A 30 -5.26 -4.74 -20.30
N GLY A 31 -4.68 -3.54 -20.27
CA GLY A 31 -5.42 -2.30 -20.44
C GLY A 31 -6.44 -2.07 -19.32
N SER A 32 -7.67 -1.74 -19.68
CA SER A 32 -8.76 -1.51 -18.73
C SER A 32 -9.19 -2.75 -17.94
N LYS A 33 -8.79 -3.95 -18.38
CA LYS A 33 -9.11 -5.21 -17.69
C LYS A 33 -8.07 -5.63 -16.65
N TYR A 34 -7.02 -4.84 -16.45
CA TYR A 34 -5.92 -5.22 -15.55
C TYR A 34 -6.39 -5.46 -14.11
N ALA A 35 -7.25 -4.58 -13.59
CA ALA A 35 -7.84 -4.74 -12.27
C ALA A 35 -8.72 -6.00 -12.13
N ASP A 36 -9.42 -6.38 -13.23
CA ASP A 36 -10.24 -7.60 -13.25
C ASP A 36 -9.38 -8.87 -13.09
N GLY A 37 -8.12 -8.83 -13.53
CA GLY A 37 -7.16 -9.92 -13.30
C GLY A 37 -6.91 -10.17 -11.82
N TRP A 38 -6.75 -9.13 -11.02
CA TRP A 38 -6.64 -9.25 -9.56
C TRP A 38 -7.93 -9.77 -8.93
N ALA A 39 -9.08 -9.24 -9.35
CA ALA A 39 -10.38 -9.72 -8.86
C ALA A 39 -10.60 -11.21 -9.17
N ALA A 40 -10.21 -11.67 -10.36
CA ALA A 40 -10.31 -13.08 -10.73
C ALA A 40 -9.44 -14.01 -9.87
N LEU A 41 -8.25 -13.56 -9.44
CA LEU A 41 -7.40 -14.32 -8.52
C LEU A 41 -8.01 -14.40 -7.11
N TRP A 42 -8.53 -13.29 -6.60
CA TRP A 42 -9.23 -13.25 -5.31
C TRP A 42 -10.49 -14.13 -5.31
N SER A 43 -11.27 -14.10 -6.39
CA SER A 43 -12.48 -14.92 -6.52
C SER A 43 -12.19 -16.42 -6.50
N LYS A 44 -11.08 -16.86 -7.13
CA LYS A 44 -10.64 -18.25 -7.08
C LYS A 44 -10.09 -18.65 -5.70
N GLY A 45 -9.39 -17.74 -5.02
CA GLY A 45 -8.87 -17.92 -3.67
C GLY A 45 -7.76 -18.97 -3.49
N GLU A 46 -7.46 -19.77 -4.52
CA GLU A 46 -6.51 -20.89 -4.45
C GLU A 46 -5.05 -20.45 -4.57
N PHE A 47 -4.81 -19.35 -5.27
CA PHE A 47 -3.48 -18.89 -5.61
C PHE A 47 -3.33 -17.39 -5.34
N LEU A 48 -2.84 -17.06 -4.16
CA LEU A 48 -2.64 -15.69 -3.65
C LEU A 48 -1.20 -15.55 -3.09
N PRO A 49 -0.16 -15.64 -3.92
CA PRO A 49 1.22 -15.72 -3.44
C PRO A 49 1.74 -14.45 -2.76
N TRP A 50 1.04 -13.33 -2.91
CA TRP A 50 1.34 -12.07 -2.22
C TRP A 50 0.72 -11.98 -0.83
N ASP A 51 -0.30 -12.79 -0.53
CA ASP A 51 -1.06 -12.76 0.71
C ASP A 51 -0.37 -13.61 1.79
N ARG A 52 0.22 -12.94 2.78
CA ARG A 52 1.03 -13.56 3.85
C ARG A 52 0.32 -13.72 5.17
N ASN A 53 -0.95 -13.32 5.26
CA ASN A 53 -1.77 -13.38 6.47
C ASN A 53 -1.18 -12.61 7.68
N ALA A 54 -0.23 -11.73 7.46
CA ALA A 54 0.37 -10.90 8.51
C ALA A 54 0.92 -9.61 7.89
N PRO A 55 0.91 -8.46 8.62
CA PRO A 55 1.57 -7.25 8.18
C PRO A 55 3.08 -7.45 8.09
N SER A 56 3.74 -6.64 7.24
CA SER A 56 5.20 -6.64 7.22
C SER A 56 5.75 -6.11 8.55
N PRO A 57 6.78 -6.75 9.15
CA PRO A 57 7.46 -6.22 10.33
C PRO A 57 7.97 -4.79 10.16
N ALA A 58 8.22 -4.37 8.92
CA ALA A 58 8.69 -3.03 8.60
C ALA A 58 7.69 -1.91 8.99
N LEU A 59 6.37 -2.19 8.95
CA LEU A 59 5.38 -1.17 9.28
C LEU A 59 5.36 -0.84 10.79
N PRO A 60 5.20 -1.80 11.72
CA PRO A 60 5.28 -1.49 13.15
C PRO A 60 6.65 -0.97 13.56
N ASP A 61 7.75 -1.45 12.99
CA ASP A 61 9.09 -0.89 13.22
C ASP A 61 9.15 0.59 12.87
N THR A 62 8.61 0.97 11.71
CA THR A 62 8.54 2.38 11.28
C THR A 62 7.69 3.23 12.24
N LEU A 63 6.52 2.75 12.64
CA LEU A 63 5.61 3.49 13.51
C LEU A 63 6.17 3.68 14.94
N ILE A 64 6.99 2.73 15.42
CA ILE A 64 7.57 2.75 16.76
C ILE A 64 8.90 3.51 16.75
N ASN A 65 9.85 3.08 15.93
CA ASN A 65 11.24 3.50 16.01
C ASN A 65 11.55 4.73 15.16
N HIS A 66 10.63 5.13 14.26
CA HIS A 66 10.76 6.35 13.43
C HIS A 66 9.58 7.32 13.66
N ALA A 67 9.01 7.31 14.87
CA ALA A 67 7.91 8.21 15.25
C ALA A 67 8.31 9.70 15.19
N ASP A 68 9.59 10.03 15.28
CA ASP A 68 10.15 11.37 15.04
C ASP A 68 9.96 11.84 13.59
N VAL A 69 9.93 10.90 12.64
CA VAL A 69 9.68 11.17 11.21
C VAL A 69 8.18 11.09 10.91
N VAL A 70 7.51 9.99 11.25
CA VAL A 70 6.13 9.73 10.79
C VAL A 70 5.06 10.33 11.72
N GLY A 71 5.44 10.69 12.94
CA GLY A 71 4.52 11.15 13.98
C GLY A 71 3.66 10.00 14.54
N ASN A 72 2.74 10.36 15.43
CA ASN A 72 1.78 9.42 16.02
C ASN A 72 0.39 9.53 15.38
N ALA A 73 -0.56 8.74 15.88
CA ALA A 73 -1.91 8.65 15.34
C ALA A 73 -2.83 9.84 15.70
N LEU A 74 -2.37 10.79 16.52
CA LEU A 74 -3.15 11.97 16.90
C LEU A 74 -2.55 13.24 16.31
N VAL A 75 -3.42 14.18 15.94
CA VAL A 75 -3.03 15.49 15.39
C VAL A 75 -3.98 16.58 15.87
N VAL A 76 -3.44 17.77 16.07
CA VAL A 76 -4.22 18.99 16.28
C VAL A 76 -4.09 19.84 15.02
N ASP A 77 -5.19 20.06 14.33
CA ASP A 77 -5.28 20.82 13.10
C ASP A 77 -6.68 21.49 12.97
N GLU A 78 -6.97 22.09 11.82
CA GLU A 78 -8.23 22.77 11.55
C GLU A 78 -9.48 21.86 11.60
N GLU A 79 -9.31 20.55 11.39
CA GLU A 79 -10.39 19.56 11.51
C GLU A 79 -10.55 19.03 12.94
N SER A 80 -9.67 19.41 13.85
CA SER A 80 -9.82 19.11 15.27
C SER A 80 -11.02 19.89 15.84
N ASN A 81 -11.71 19.29 16.80
CA ASN A 81 -12.80 19.97 17.48
C ASN A 81 -12.32 21.30 18.02
N GLY A 82 -13.12 22.36 17.93
CA GLY A 82 -12.76 23.74 18.26
C GLY A 82 -12.34 24.01 19.71
N ASP A 83 -12.25 22.97 20.53
CA ASP A 83 -11.74 22.94 21.90
C ASP A 83 -10.21 22.63 21.98
N GLY A 84 -9.53 22.47 20.82
CA GLY A 84 -8.11 22.14 20.76
C GLY A 84 -7.78 20.68 21.08
N GLN A 85 -8.79 19.82 21.17
CA GLN A 85 -8.56 18.38 21.37
C GLN A 85 -8.04 17.74 20.09
N PRO A 86 -7.07 16.82 20.20
CA PRO A 86 -6.53 16.13 19.03
C PRO A 86 -7.59 15.23 18.39
N ARG A 87 -7.61 15.20 17.06
CA ARG A 87 -8.32 14.18 16.29
C ARG A 87 -7.43 13.01 15.93
N ARG A 88 -8.03 11.87 15.61
CA ARG A 88 -7.31 10.75 15.02
C ARG A 88 -6.91 11.06 13.58
N LYS A 89 -5.70 10.64 13.21
CA LYS A 89 -5.25 10.63 11.82
C LYS A 89 -6.01 9.56 11.04
N ARG A 90 -6.42 9.91 9.82
CA ARG A 90 -6.99 8.98 8.86
C ARG A 90 -5.86 8.29 8.08
N ALA A 91 -5.88 6.96 8.03
CA ALA A 91 -4.94 6.17 7.25
C ALA A 91 -5.63 5.48 6.08
N LEU A 92 -4.94 5.38 4.93
CA LEU A 92 -5.38 4.64 3.75
C LEU A 92 -4.37 3.54 3.42
N VAL A 93 -4.87 2.35 3.16
CA VAL A 93 -4.10 1.25 2.55
C VAL A 93 -4.77 0.90 1.21
N PRO A 94 -4.26 1.42 0.08
CA PRO A 94 -4.80 1.09 -1.23
C PRO A 94 -4.36 -0.32 -1.65
N GLY A 95 -5.26 -1.08 -2.31
CA GLY A 95 -5.02 -2.48 -2.63
C GLY A 95 -4.78 -3.32 -1.39
N CYS A 96 -5.57 -3.11 -0.33
CA CYS A 96 -5.30 -3.65 1.00
C CYS A 96 -5.37 -5.19 1.09
N GLY A 97 -5.86 -5.86 0.06
CA GLY A 97 -6.00 -7.32 0.04
C GLY A 97 -6.76 -7.84 1.25
N ARG A 98 -6.12 -8.69 2.06
CA ARG A 98 -6.70 -9.23 3.30
C ARG A 98 -6.80 -8.23 4.46
N GLY A 99 -6.33 -6.99 4.29
CA GLY A 99 -6.49 -5.94 5.27
C GLY A 99 -5.59 -6.03 6.50
N VAL A 100 -4.56 -6.86 6.47
CA VAL A 100 -3.65 -7.07 7.61
C VAL A 100 -3.01 -5.77 8.12
N ASP A 101 -2.57 -4.91 7.22
CA ASP A 101 -1.97 -3.62 7.55
C ASP A 101 -3.01 -2.62 8.06
N VAL A 102 -4.27 -2.72 7.60
CA VAL A 102 -5.38 -1.88 8.08
C VAL A 102 -5.68 -2.17 9.54
N VAL A 103 -5.73 -3.47 9.91
CA VAL A 103 -5.95 -3.90 11.31
C VAL A 103 -4.77 -3.49 12.19
N LEU A 104 -3.54 -3.59 11.70
CA LEU A 104 -2.36 -3.10 12.41
C LEU A 104 -2.46 -1.59 12.67
N LEU A 105 -2.75 -0.79 11.65
CA LEU A 105 -2.88 0.67 11.79
C LEU A 105 -3.97 1.06 12.78
N GLN A 106 -5.09 0.32 12.81
CA GLN A 106 -6.13 0.49 13.83
C GLN A 106 -5.57 0.31 15.24
N SER A 107 -4.77 -0.73 15.49
CA SER A 107 -4.18 -1.00 16.80
C SER A 107 -3.21 0.09 17.27
N PHE A 108 -2.61 0.83 16.32
CA PHE A 108 -1.78 2.01 16.56
C PHE A 108 -2.59 3.29 16.73
N GLY A 109 -3.92 3.24 16.66
CA GLY A 109 -4.81 4.37 16.94
C GLY A 109 -5.24 5.16 15.70
N TYR A 110 -4.95 4.73 14.49
CA TYR A 110 -5.42 5.39 13.27
C TYR A 110 -6.87 5.00 12.94
N ASP A 111 -7.62 5.94 12.35
CA ASP A 111 -8.86 5.63 11.66
C ASP A 111 -8.49 5.13 10.26
N ALA A 112 -8.42 3.80 10.09
CA ALA A 112 -7.84 3.17 8.93
C ALA A 112 -8.89 2.72 7.92
N VAL A 113 -8.65 3.05 6.64
CA VAL A 113 -9.47 2.64 5.50
C VAL A 113 -8.66 1.71 4.62
N GLY A 114 -9.16 0.50 4.40
CA GLY A 114 -8.68 -0.42 3.39
C GLY A 114 -9.49 -0.25 2.11
N LEU A 115 -8.86 0.17 1.02
CA LEU A 115 -9.47 0.25 -0.30
C LEU A 115 -9.05 -0.96 -1.12
N GLU A 116 -10.02 -1.65 -1.71
CA GLU A 116 -9.75 -2.82 -2.54
C GLU A 116 -10.71 -2.88 -3.73
N TYR A 117 -10.21 -3.28 -4.89
CA TYR A 117 -11.00 -3.42 -6.10
C TYR A 117 -11.86 -4.69 -6.10
N ALA A 118 -11.29 -5.79 -5.63
CA ALA A 118 -11.93 -7.10 -5.62
C ALA A 118 -12.90 -7.25 -4.43
N ALA A 119 -14.17 -7.51 -4.70
CA ALA A 119 -15.18 -7.72 -3.66
C ALA A 119 -14.85 -8.90 -2.73
N ASP A 120 -14.27 -9.98 -3.29
CA ASP A 120 -13.88 -11.16 -2.50
C ASP A 120 -12.70 -10.85 -1.57
N ALA A 121 -11.80 -9.92 -1.95
CA ALA A 121 -10.75 -9.45 -1.07
C ALA A 121 -11.30 -8.58 0.07
N VAL A 122 -12.25 -7.68 -0.21
CA VAL A 122 -12.95 -6.91 0.84
C VAL A 122 -13.59 -7.83 1.86
N LYS A 123 -14.33 -8.85 1.40
CA LYS A 123 -14.93 -9.86 2.28
C LYS A 123 -13.86 -10.60 3.11
N ALA A 124 -12.75 -10.98 2.48
CA ALA A 124 -11.65 -11.63 3.19
C ALA A 124 -11.00 -10.72 4.24
N ALA A 125 -10.94 -9.40 3.98
CA ALA A 125 -10.43 -8.42 4.92
C ALA A 125 -11.37 -8.22 6.13
N GLU A 126 -12.68 -8.17 5.89
CA GLU A 126 -13.69 -8.11 6.97
C GLU A 126 -13.64 -9.36 7.85
N GLU A 127 -13.57 -10.56 7.23
CA GLU A 127 -13.42 -11.82 7.94
C GLU A 127 -12.13 -11.88 8.77
N TYR A 128 -11.01 -11.44 8.19
CA TYR A 128 -9.71 -11.38 8.88
C TYR A 128 -9.77 -10.46 10.09
N ALA A 129 -10.30 -9.26 9.94
CA ALA A 129 -10.41 -8.30 11.04
C ALA A 129 -11.26 -8.81 12.20
N GLN A 130 -12.33 -9.56 11.91
CA GLN A 130 -13.16 -10.19 12.95
C GLN A 130 -12.45 -11.34 13.65
N GLN A 131 -11.76 -12.21 12.89
CA GLN A 131 -11.10 -13.41 13.42
C GLN A 131 -9.84 -13.09 14.22
N HIS A 132 -9.16 -11.98 13.90
CA HIS A 132 -7.88 -11.61 14.47
C HIS A 132 -7.94 -10.33 15.32
N ALA A 133 -9.13 -9.93 15.78
CA ALA A 133 -9.30 -8.71 16.57
C ALA A 133 -8.43 -8.68 17.85
N ASP A 134 -8.25 -9.83 18.47
CA ASP A 134 -7.47 -10.00 19.70
C ASP A 134 -5.97 -10.14 19.46
N ASP A 135 -5.55 -10.45 18.23
CA ASP A 135 -4.12 -10.54 17.85
C ASP A 135 -3.46 -9.16 17.71
N TYR A 136 -4.28 -8.11 17.62
CA TYR A 136 -3.84 -6.71 17.49
C TYR A 136 -4.37 -5.87 18.68
N PRO A 137 -3.79 -6.03 19.87
CA PRO A 137 -4.17 -5.22 21.03
C PRO A 137 -3.85 -3.74 20.80
N VAL A 138 -4.41 -2.86 21.62
CA VAL A 138 -4.04 -1.44 21.64
C VAL A 138 -2.53 -1.31 21.84
N HIS A 139 -1.85 -0.66 20.91
CA HIS A 139 -0.40 -0.48 20.98
C HIS A 139 0.02 0.50 22.08
N ASP A 140 -0.72 1.61 22.23
CA ASP A 140 -0.50 2.62 23.26
C ASP A 140 -1.87 3.11 23.79
N GLU A 141 -2.11 2.89 25.07
CA GLU A 141 -3.34 3.32 25.75
C GLU A 141 -3.61 4.81 25.66
N LYS A 142 -2.58 5.62 25.53
CA LYS A 142 -2.68 7.06 25.31
C LYS A 142 -3.45 7.40 24.03
N PHE A 143 -3.23 6.61 22.98
CA PHE A 143 -3.89 6.78 21.69
C PHE A 143 -5.17 5.96 21.59
N GLY A 144 -5.24 4.82 22.29
CA GLY A 144 -6.32 3.86 22.19
C GLY A 144 -6.42 3.22 20.80
N LYS A 145 -7.44 2.40 20.58
CA LYS A 145 -7.70 1.75 19.27
C LYS A 145 -8.47 2.71 18.36
N GLY A 146 -8.07 2.81 17.09
CA GLY A 146 -8.79 3.55 16.07
C GLY A 146 -9.99 2.79 15.51
N SER A 147 -10.57 3.29 14.43
CA SER A 147 -11.60 2.60 13.65
C SER A 147 -11.02 1.92 12.41
N ILE A 148 -11.75 0.93 11.87
CA ILE A 148 -11.44 0.35 10.54
C ILE A 148 -12.65 0.38 9.64
N LYS A 149 -12.39 0.51 8.34
CA LYS A 149 -13.39 0.37 7.30
C LYS A 149 -12.76 -0.24 6.06
N PHE A 150 -13.40 -1.26 5.50
CA PHE A 150 -13.02 -1.81 4.19
C PHE A 150 -14.01 -1.34 3.15
N VAL A 151 -13.51 -0.89 2.01
CA VAL A 151 -14.33 -0.30 0.94
C VAL A 151 -13.95 -0.89 -0.40
N GLN A 152 -14.95 -1.39 -1.11
CA GLN A 152 -14.77 -1.78 -2.50
C GLN A 152 -14.80 -0.54 -3.41
N GLY A 153 -13.75 -0.36 -4.21
CA GLY A 153 -13.69 0.73 -5.19
C GLY A 153 -12.45 0.70 -6.06
N ASP A 154 -12.48 1.50 -7.11
CA ASP A 154 -11.34 1.75 -7.96
C ASP A 154 -10.50 2.89 -7.36
N PHE A 155 -9.21 2.63 -7.12
CA PHE A 155 -8.27 3.61 -6.59
C PHE A 155 -8.24 4.93 -7.39
N TYR A 156 -8.47 4.85 -8.69
CA TYR A 156 -8.44 6.00 -9.60
C TYR A 156 -9.76 6.78 -9.68
N SER A 157 -10.83 6.31 -9.00
CA SER A 157 -12.13 6.98 -8.89
C SER A 157 -12.30 7.66 -7.53
N ASP A 158 -13.26 8.59 -7.42
CA ASP A 158 -13.67 9.21 -6.14
C ASP A 158 -14.89 8.52 -5.52
N ASP A 159 -15.55 7.61 -6.22
CA ASP A 159 -16.84 7.03 -5.82
C ASP A 159 -16.78 6.25 -4.49
N TRP A 160 -15.61 5.78 -4.11
CA TRP A 160 -15.41 5.04 -2.87
C TRP A 160 -15.24 5.96 -1.64
N LEU A 161 -14.88 7.24 -1.82
CA LEU A 161 -14.69 8.18 -0.70
C LEU A 161 -15.96 8.33 0.13
N GLU A 162 -17.12 8.49 -0.50
CA GLU A 162 -18.39 8.54 0.19
C GLU A 162 -18.70 7.24 0.94
N LYS A 163 -18.43 6.09 0.33
CA LYS A 163 -18.55 4.79 0.99
C LYS A 163 -17.59 4.66 2.19
N ALA A 164 -16.44 5.28 2.13
CA ALA A 164 -15.50 5.38 3.26
C ALA A 164 -15.99 6.33 4.36
N GLY A 165 -17.07 7.08 4.14
CA GLY A 165 -17.58 8.10 5.07
C GLY A 165 -16.80 9.41 4.97
N LEU A 166 -16.16 9.66 3.85
CA LEU A 166 -15.38 10.86 3.58
C LEU A 166 -16.10 11.74 2.54
N PRO A 167 -15.91 13.06 2.58
CA PRO A 167 -16.33 13.93 1.50
C PRO A 167 -15.54 13.62 0.22
N LYS A 168 -16.02 14.09 -0.95
CA LYS A 168 -15.36 13.87 -2.25
C LYS A 168 -13.93 14.39 -2.33
N ASP A 169 -13.59 15.39 -1.54
CA ASP A 169 -12.24 15.97 -1.38
C ASP A 169 -11.54 15.44 -0.13
N GLY A 170 -12.03 14.35 0.44
CA GLY A 170 -11.48 13.72 1.64
C GLY A 170 -10.01 13.34 1.48
N LYS A 171 -9.22 13.68 2.49
CA LYS A 171 -7.77 13.47 2.52
C LYS A 171 -7.37 12.55 3.65
N PHE A 172 -6.22 11.92 3.48
CA PHE A 172 -5.60 11.02 4.44
C PHE A 172 -4.34 11.66 5.04
N ASP A 173 -4.13 11.43 6.32
CA ASP A 173 -2.94 11.88 7.04
C ASP A 173 -1.80 10.86 6.91
N LEU A 174 -2.13 9.62 6.60
CA LEU A 174 -1.21 8.54 6.31
C LEU A 174 -1.72 7.75 5.11
N ILE A 175 -0.84 7.45 4.16
CA ILE A 175 -1.09 6.45 3.12
C ILE A 175 0.05 5.43 3.22
N TYR A 176 -0.28 4.14 3.23
CA TYR A 176 0.70 3.06 3.25
C TYR A 176 0.62 2.23 1.99
N ASP A 177 1.71 2.19 1.24
CA ASP A 177 1.86 1.38 0.02
C ASP A 177 2.86 0.26 0.26
N TYR A 178 2.36 -0.96 0.33
CA TYR A 178 3.16 -2.16 0.25
C TYR A 178 2.52 -3.14 -0.72
N THR A 179 3.30 -3.62 -1.66
CA THR A 179 2.86 -4.53 -2.74
C THR A 179 1.81 -3.95 -3.72
N PHE A 180 1.41 -2.69 -3.56
CA PHE A 180 0.48 -2.04 -4.49
C PHE A 180 1.20 -1.41 -5.70
N PHE A 181 2.25 -0.61 -5.49
CA PHE A 181 3.05 -0.04 -6.58
C PHE A 181 3.68 -1.11 -7.48
N CYS A 182 4.22 -2.19 -6.90
CA CYS A 182 4.82 -3.28 -7.66
C CYS A 182 3.79 -4.17 -8.37
N ALA A 183 2.54 -4.11 -7.96
CA ALA A 183 1.44 -4.80 -8.63
C ALA A 183 1.03 -4.13 -9.94
N MET A 184 1.37 -2.84 -10.13
CA MET A 184 0.96 -2.06 -11.29
C MET A 184 1.96 -2.16 -12.44
N GLU A 185 1.42 -2.28 -13.66
CA GLU A 185 2.23 -2.08 -14.87
C GLU A 185 2.88 -0.69 -14.84
N PRO A 186 4.14 -0.54 -15.29
CA PRO A 186 4.85 0.75 -15.27
C PRO A 186 4.07 1.91 -15.89
N ARG A 187 3.25 1.66 -16.92
CA ARG A 187 2.40 2.67 -17.57
C ARG A 187 1.29 3.26 -16.67
N LEU A 188 0.92 2.59 -15.57
CA LEU A 188 -0.08 3.06 -14.61
C LEU A 188 0.53 3.89 -13.47
N ARG A 189 1.84 3.83 -13.29
CA ARG A 189 2.55 4.50 -12.20
C ARG A 189 2.48 6.04 -12.22
N PRO A 190 2.47 6.73 -13.38
CA PRO A 190 2.21 8.16 -13.40
C PRO A 190 0.86 8.53 -12.77
N ALA A 191 -0.20 7.80 -13.11
CA ALA A 191 -1.52 8.00 -12.52
C ALA A 191 -1.56 7.65 -11.03
N TRP A 192 -0.83 6.58 -10.61
CA TRP A 192 -0.66 6.22 -9.20
C TRP A 192 -0.02 7.38 -8.42
N ALA A 193 1.10 7.93 -8.89
CA ALA A 193 1.79 9.01 -8.22
C ALA A 193 0.88 10.25 -8.08
N LYS A 194 0.19 10.64 -9.15
CA LYS A 194 -0.79 11.73 -9.12
C LYS A 194 -1.87 11.46 -8.09
N ARG A 195 -2.44 10.25 -8.08
CA ARG A 195 -3.51 9.90 -7.16
C ARG A 195 -3.04 9.88 -5.69
N MET A 196 -1.82 9.41 -5.41
CA MET A 196 -1.23 9.48 -4.07
C MET A 196 -1.12 10.92 -3.58
N THR A 197 -0.66 11.85 -4.44
CA THR A 197 -0.58 13.28 -4.08
C THR A 197 -1.95 13.90 -3.87
N GLU A 198 -2.95 13.51 -4.64
CA GLU A 198 -4.33 14.00 -4.50
C GLU A 198 -5.00 13.52 -3.21
N LEU A 199 -4.73 12.30 -2.77
CA LEU A 199 -5.31 11.72 -1.56
C LEU A 199 -4.56 12.10 -0.28
N LEU A 200 -3.26 12.40 -0.37
CA LEU A 200 -2.47 12.81 0.78
C LEU A 200 -2.81 14.24 1.19
N ARG A 201 -3.00 14.46 2.48
CA ARG A 201 -3.26 15.79 3.04
C ARG A 201 -2.03 16.70 2.89
N HIS A 202 -2.26 17.95 2.51
CA HIS A 202 -1.26 19.01 2.57
C HIS A 202 -1.00 19.43 4.02
N SER A 203 -0.13 18.70 4.71
CA SER A 203 0.23 18.94 6.09
C SER A 203 1.64 18.40 6.35
N PRO A 204 2.48 19.07 7.15
CA PRO A 204 3.79 18.55 7.54
C PRO A 204 3.70 17.29 8.41
N GLN A 205 2.51 16.93 8.88
CA GLN A 205 2.25 15.74 9.68
C GLN A 205 1.61 14.60 8.88
N ALA A 206 1.36 14.82 7.58
CA ALA A 206 0.83 13.80 6.68
C ALA A 206 1.97 13.10 5.94
N ASN A 207 1.88 11.78 5.81
CA ASN A 207 2.93 10.96 5.21
C ASN A 207 2.36 9.95 4.21
N LEU A 208 3.02 9.79 3.08
CA LEU A 208 2.96 8.58 2.29
C LEU A 208 4.16 7.72 2.68
N ILE A 209 3.92 6.51 3.19
CA ILE A 209 4.96 5.53 3.51
C ILE A 209 4.91 4.44 2.45
N CYS A 210 6.02 4.25 1.74
CA CYS A 210 6.19 3.16 0.79
C CYS A 210 7.18 2.15 1.37
N LEU A 211 6.77 0.89 1.48
CA LEU A 211 7.71 -0.22 1.63
C LEU A 211 8.10 -0.65 0.22
N GLU A 212 9.27 -0.16 -0.23
CA GLU A 212 9.76 -0.34 -1.59
C GLU A 212 10.19 -1.80 -1.82
N PHE A 213 9.46 -2.50 -2.69
CA PHE A 213 9.63 -3.93 -3.00
C PHE A 213 9.08 -4.24 -4.40
N PRO A 214 9.70 -5.15 -5.17
CA PRO A 214 11.06 -5.69 -5.04
C PRO A 214 12.09 -4.70 -5.60
N THR A 215 13.13 -4.42 -4.83
CA THR A 215 14.13 -3.38 -5.17
C THR A 215 15.24 -3.88 -6.09
N ASN A 216 15.55 -5.18 -6.03
CA ASN A 216 16.66 -5.82 -6.73
C ASN A 216 16.24 -6.67 -7.95
N LYS A 217 14.95 -6.67 -8.31
CA LYS A 217 14.45 -7.43 -9.44
C LYS A 217 14.78 -6.71 -10.75
N PRO A 218 15.39 -7.39 -11.77
CA PRO A 218 15.56 -6.80 -13.09
C PRO A 218 14.22 -6.46 -13.74
N ALA A 219 14.08 -5.23 -14.26
CA ALA A 219 12.85 -4.78 -14.91
C ALA A 219 12.48 -5.60 -16.15
N SER A 220 13.47 -6.12 -16.87
CA SER A 220 13.32 -6.99 -18.05
C SER A 220 12.53 -8.28 -17.78
N LEU A 221 12.44 -8.72 -16.52
CA LEU A 221 11.65 -9.91 -16.16
C LEU A 221 10.15 -9.64 -16.16
N GLY A 222 9.72 -8.35 -16.24
CA GLY A 222 8.30 -7.97 -16.20
C GLY A 222 7.66 -8.22 -14.82
N GLY A 223 6.35 -8.40 -14.79
CA GLY A 223 5.59 -8.58 -13.54
C GLY A 223 4.19 -9.15 -13.76
N PRO A 224 3.31 -9.10 -12.74
CA PRO A 224 3.60 -8.71 -11.35
C PRO A 224 4.39 -9.77 -10.54
N PRO A 225 5.10 -9.38 -9.48
CA PRO A 225 5.44 -8.01 -9.12
C PRO A 225 6.43 -7.41 -10.11
N PHE A 226 6.23 -6.15 -10.51
CA PHE A 226 7.18 -5.42 -11.35
C PHE A 226 8.33 -4.87 -10.51
N ALA A 227 9.52 -4.73 -11.13
CA ALA A 227 10.66 -4.07 -10.49
C ALA A 227 10.26 -2.70 -9.92
N SER A 228 10.62 -2.45 -8.69
CA SER A 228 10.22 -1.25 -7.94
C SER A 228 11.40 -0.71 -7.13
N PRO A 229 12.52 -0.38 -7.81
CA PRO A 229 13.68 0.19 -7.14
C PRO A 229 13.39 1.61 -6.61
N PRO A 230 14.11 2.09 -5.58
CA PRO A 230 13.94 3.42 -5.00
C PRO A 230 13.90 4.56 -6.03
N LYS A 231 14.67 4.44 -7.11
CA LYS A 231 14.68 5.43 -8.22
C LYS A 231 13.32 5.54 -8.93
N ALA A 232 12.53 4.46 -8.99
CA ALA A 232 11.22 4.50 -9.63
C ALA A 232 10.22 5.31 -8.79
N TYR A 233 10.19 5.12 -7.48
CA TYR A 233 9.38 5.94 -6.59
C TYR A 233 9.80 7.41 -6.65
N LEU A 234 11.12 7.66 -6.63
CA LEU A 234 11.66 9.02 -6.69
C LEU A 234 11.21 9.77 -7.94
N GLU A 235 11.33 9.15 -9.11
CA GLU A 235 10.97 9.81 -10.37
C GLU A 235 9.46 10.04 -10.47
N HIS A 236 8.63 9.05 -10.15
CA HIS A 236 7.19 9.20 -10.22
C HIS A 236 6.61 10.19 -9.20
N LEU A 237 7.12 10.21 -7.96
CA LEU A 237 6.62 11.12 -6.92
C LEU A 237 7.19 12.53 -7.05
N SER A 238 8.31 12.71 -7.77
CA SER A 238 8.82 14.03 -8.16
C SER A 238 8.08 14.63 -9.35
N HIS A 239 7.43 13.79 -10.18
CA HIS A 239 6.71 14.18 -11.39
C HIS A 239 5.33 13.49 -11.46
N PRO A 240 4.43 13.75 -10.47
CA PRO A 240 3.16 13.05 -10.38
C PRO A 240 2.27 13.33 -11.59
N GLY A 241 1.81 12.26 -12.24
CA GLY A 241 0.96 12.32 -13.43
C GLY A 241 1.71 12.50 -14.74
N GLU A 242 3.02 12.70 -14.70
CA GLU A 242 3.82 12.87 -15.90
C GLU A 242 4.39 11.54 -16.40
N GLU A 243 4.60 11.45 -17.72
CA GLU A 243 5.22 10.27 -18.32
C GLU A 243 6.70 10.17 -17.92
N VAL A 244 7.06 9.04 -17.35
CA VAL A 244 8.43 8.73 -16.95
C VAL A 244 9.12 7.93 -18.05
N LYS A 245 10.37 8.29 -18.36
CA LYS A 245 11.17 7.59 -19.37
C LYS A 245 11.81 6.33 -18.81
N TYR A 246 11.72 5.26 -19.58
CA TYR A 246 12.38 3.98 -19.32
C TYR A 246 13.44 3.71 -20.39
N ASP A 247 14.48 2.98 -20.05
CA ASP A 247 15.46 2.50 -21.01
C ASP A 247 15.00 1.21 -21.72
N ALA A 248 15.87 0.66 -22.56
CA ALA A 248 15.59 -0.56 -23.32
C ALA A 248 15.40 -1.79 -22.42
N GLU A 249 15.99 -1.77 -21.23
CA GLU A 249 15.90 -2.81 -20.21
C GLU A 249 14.66 -2.67 -19.33
N GLY A 250 13.89 -1.56 -19.50
CA GLY A 250 12.70 -1.23 -18.72
C GLY A 250 13.00 -0.57 -17.37
N GLU A 251 14.23 -0.08 -17.19
CA GLU A 251 14.65 0.64 -15.98
C GLU A 251 14.33 2.13 -16.10
N VAL A 252 13.90 2.73 -14.99
CA VAL A 252 13.60 4.17 -14.93
C VAL A 252 14.86 4.99 -15.20
N ARG A 253 14.75 5.95 -16.09
CA ARG A 253 15.77 6.97 -16.35
C ARG A 253 15.47 8.20 -15.51
N LEU A 254 16.31 8.42 -14.49
CA LEU A 254 16.25 9.66 -13.72
C LEU A 254 16.64 10.86 -14.58
N ASN A 255 15.94 11.96 -14.38
CA ASN A 255 16.34 13.27 -14.90
C ASN A 255 16.70 14.21 -13.74
N PRO A 256 17.93 14.14 -13.21
CA PRO A 256 18.33 14.88 -12.02
C PRO A 256 18.36 16.40 -12.22
N LEU A 257 18.28 16.87 -13.47
CA LEU A 257 18.25 18.30 -13.83
C LEU A 257 16.81 18.82 -14.01
N ALA A 258 15.80 17.96 -14.07
CA ALA A 258 14.43 18.41 -14.14
C ALA A 258 13.99 18.94 -12.77
N PRO A 259 13.40 20.14 -12.70
CA PRO A 259 12.77 20.58 -11.47
C PRO A 259 11.58 19.67 -11.18
N SER A 260 11.32 19.41 -9.91
CA SER A 260 10.11 18.68 -9.52
C SER A 260 8.85 19.44 -9.94
N SER A 261 7.83 18.68 -10.32
CA SER A 261 6.56 19.25 -10.80
C SER A 261 5.73 19.86 -9.66
N PRO A 262 4.80 20.77 -9.97
CA PRO A 262 3.81 21.19 -8.99
C PRO A 262 3.06 19.99 -8.39
N GLY A 263 2.89 19.98 -7.07
CA GLY A 263 2.28 18.86 -6.35
C GLY A 263 3.19 17.66 -6.09
N ALA A 264 4.49 17.76 -6.48
CA ALA A 264 5.47 16.73 -6.15
C ALA A 264 5.58 16.50 -4.64
N LEU A 265 5.87 15.25 -4.28
CA LEU A 265 6.26 14.91 -2.92
C LEU A 265 7.77 14.99 -2.78
N GLU A 266 8.24 15.33 -1.58
CA GLU A 266 9.63 15.20 -1.20
C GLU A 266 9.83 14.00 -0.28
N ARG A 267 10.95 13.30 -0.46
CA ARG A 267 11.33 12.20 0.42
C ARG A 267 12.01 12.73 1.67
N VAL A 268 11.33 12.57 2.82
CA VAL A 268 11.81 13.05 4.12
C VAL A 268 12.48 11.96 4.95
N GLY A 269 12.35 10.69 4.55
CA GLY A 269 13.01 9.56 5.20
C GLY A 269 13.25 8.43 4.21
N HIS A 270 14.39 7.71 4.36
CA HIS A 270 14.71 6.55 3.54
C HIS A 270 15.72 5.66 4.25
N TRP A 271 15.33 4.41 4.59
CA TRP A 271 16.18 3.46 5.33
C TRP A 271 15.78 2.02 5.07
N HIS A 272 16.66 1.08 5.36
CA HIS A 272 16.28 -0.33 5.47
C HIS A 272 15.55 -0.53 6.81
N PRO A 273 14.36 -1.15 6.84
CA PRO A 273 13.73 -1.53 8.09
C PRO A 273 14.57 -2.58 8.82
N ALA A 274 14.39 -2.70 10.13
CA ALA A 274 15.07 -3.72 10.92
C ALA A 274 14.72 -5.14 10.47
N ASP A 275 13.49 -5.33 10.00
CA ASP A 275 12.99 -6.60 9.46
C ASP A 275 11.91 -6.38 8.39
N THR A 276 11.70 -7.37 7.53
CA THR A 276 10.65 -7.42 6.51
C THR A 276 10.22 -8.86 6.25
N HIS A 277 9.21 -9.06 5.42
CA HIS A 277 8.86 -10.40 4.96
C HIS A 277 10.02 -11.09 4.24
N GLN A 278 10.07 -12.43 4.33
CA GLN A 278 11.16 -13.23 3.73
C GLN A 278 11.43 -12.93 2.25
N VAL A 279 10.40 -12.54 1.49
CA VAL A 279 10.58 -12.19 0.05
C VAL A 279 11.30 -10.87 -0.18
N GLY A 280 11.43 -10.03 0.83
CA GLY A 280 12.20 -8.77 0.83
C GLY A 280 13.63 -8.94 1.35
N LYS A 281 14.10 -10.19 1.51
CA LYS A 281 15.45 -10.52 1.98
C LYS A 281 16.23 -11.27 0.91
N ASP A 282 17.55 -11.18 0.97
CA ASP A 282 18.45 -12.03 0.19
C ASP A 282 18.61 -13.43 0.80
N ALA A 283 19.43 -14.27 0.17
CA ALA A 283 19.70 -15.63 0.63
C ALA A 283 20.43 -15.69 1.98
N ASP A 284 21.16 -14.63 2.34
CA ASP A 284 21.89 -14.48 3.60
C ASP A 284 21.01 -13.87 4.71
N GLY A 285 19.77 -13.49 4.39
CA GLY A 285 18.81 -12.90 5.32
C GLY A 285 18.91 -11.38 5.45
N ASN A 286 19.73 -10.71 4.64
CA ASN A 286 19.83 -9.26 4.63
C ASN A 286 18.57 -8.63 4.04
N VAL A 287 18.08 -7.56 4.65
CA VAL A 287 16.92 -6.81 4.17
C VAL A 287 17.28 -6.04 2.90
N LEU A 288 16.51 -6.27 1.83
CA LEU A 288 16.65 -5.58 0.54
C LEU A 288 15.62 -4.48 0.35
N ASP A 289 14.51 -4.54 1.10
CA ASP A 289 13.45 -3.55 1.05
C ASP A 289 13.91 -2.24 1.70
N TYR A 290 13.27 -1.13 1.29
CA TYR A 290 13.44 0.17 1.92
C TYR A 290 12.09 0.71 2.40
N ILE A 291 12.11 1.42 3.51
CA ILE A 291 11.06 2.35 3.87
C ILE A 291 11.41 3.71 3.25
N ALA A 292 10.47 4.28 2.52
CA ALA A 292 10.53 5.66 2.04
C ALA A 292 9.34 6.44 2.58
N VAL A 293 9.58 7.58 3.20
CA VAL A 293 8.54 8.48 3.72
C VAL A 293 8.52 9.75 2.89
N TRP A 294 7.35 10.11 2.40
CA TRP A 294 7.12 11.22 1.49
C TRP A 294 6.09 12.19 2.04
N ARG A 295 6.24 13.48 1.72
CA ARG A 295 5.33 14.57 2.09
C ARG A 295 5.12 15.53 0.94
N HIS A 296 4.04 16.31 0.99
CA HIS A 296 3.94 17.52 0.19
C HIS A 296 5.06 18.51 0.56
N ARG A 297 5.56 19.19 -0.45
CA ARG A 297 6.55 20.28 -0.29
C ARG A 297 5.93 21.52 0.32
#